data_9243853264830c3c6cab457d61e92a37
#
_entry.id   9243853264830c3c6cab457d61e92a37
#
_cell.length_a   1.000
_cell.length_b   1.000
_cell.length_c   1.000
_cell.angle_alpha   90.00
_cell.angle_beta   90.00
_cell.angle_gamma   90.00
#
_symmetry.space_group_name_H-M   'P 1'
#
loop_
_entity.id
_entity.type
_entity.pdbx_description
1 polymer ?
#
loop_
_entity_poly.entity_id
_entity_poly.type
_entity_poly.pdbx_seq_one_letter_code
_entity_poly.pdbx_strand_id
1 'polypeptide(L)'
;MNNSTLFRSWKEIAAYLGVDQRTCHRWEKSLNLPVHRIEGGGKGSVFAYKDELDGWILERSGQNARAEQNGKSDGQAKGNNRKPLPLSVPQEELSRLVRGRFFPQILLPRRTRRILIAWHAFLFVLVAAAVFLLKVKPMSRVPHDFRVDGQDFVVVNPKGQEIWRKDTGLRDLLGQDYYERHFQVMRADEQERPILPMVAFKDLDRNGRQEVLFALKSADEMNEGQLICYEGDGEERWRFKVGRGQEFGGQVYSADYRIAGFDYYDLDGNGDLEVLVLAYHKPDWPCQFVVLDSRGKVLGEYWNAGQWNDFQVVDLNGDGRPEILGAGVNNEYGCGFLALIDPSHVSGMSPQLRKDYRSAGIGRGSEKFYVLLPRVAFIGPEEPVESATSAVISENKDISVRLSMSGLYVHFDRSLKFQHVMSSHTFERQVNLLLAEKKIPAPLPADFLETLGKNVRYWDGEKGEWTNRWAMSNKW
;
A
#
# COMPACT_ATOMS: atom_id res chain seq x y z
N MET A 1 -15.90 5.28 -38.97
CA MET A 1 -14.57 5.47 -38.40
C MET A 1 -14.57 4.67 -37.11
N ASN A 2 -13.85 3.53 -37.11
CA ASN A 2 -13.76 2.66 -35.94
C ASN A 2 -12.98 3.39 -34.81
N ASN A 3 -13.66 3.64 -33.74
CA ASN A 3 -13.07 4.23 -32.52
C ASN A 3 -12.45 3.09 -31.67
N SER A 4 -11.37 2.46 -32.22
CA SER A 4 -10.67 1.43 -31.46
C SER A 4 -9.93 2.07 -30.30
N THR A 5 -10.20 1.61 -29.08
CA THR A 5 -9.51 2.07 -27.86
C THR A 5 -8.01 1.78 -28.00
N LEU A 6 -7.17 2.80 -27.78
CA LEU A 6 -5.72 2.74 -27.91
C LEU A 6 -5.06 2.72 -26.53
N PHE A 7 -4.28 1.69 -26.23
CA PHE A 7 -3.43 1.61 -25.04
C PHE A 7 -2.04 2.16 -25.37
N ARG A 8 -1.52 3.10 -24.57
CA ARG A 8 -0.31 3.87 -24.90
C ARG A 8 0.90 3.53 -24.02
N SER A 9 0.81 2.49 -23.22
CA SER A 9 1.90 2.07 -22.33
C SER A 9 1.83 0.57 -22.02
N TRP A 10 2.96 0.01 -21.64
CA TRP A 10 3.02 -1.37 -21.13
C TRP A 10 2.09 -1.60 -19.95
N LYS A 11 1.89 -0.57 -19.11
CA LYS A 11 1.01 -0.62 -17.94
C LYS A 11 -0.46 -0.80 -18.36
N GLU A 12 -0.91 -0.03 -19.34
CA GLU A 12 -2.29 -0.15 -19.85
C GLU A 12 -2.54 -1.48 -20.56
N ILE A 13 -1.57 -1.94 -21.37
CA ILE A 13 -1.64 -3.24 -22.05
C ILE A 13 -1.69 -4.37 -21.03
N ALA A 14 -0.85 -4.34 -20.01
CA ALA A 14 -0.81 -5.33 -18.94
C ALA A 14 -2.10 -5.35 -18.11
N ALA A 15 -2.62 -4.17 -17.76
CA ALA A 15 -3.89 -4.03 -17.05
C ALA A 15 -5.06 -4.60 -17.87
N TYR A 16 -5.10 -4.33 -19.18
CA TYR A 16 -6.13 -4.86 -20.07
C TYR A 16 -6.08 -6.38 -20.19
N LEU A 17 -4.86 -6.96 -20.26
CA LEU A 17 -4.65 -8.39 -20.36
C LEU A 17 -4.74 -9.12 -19.02
N GLY A 18 -4.89 -8.41 -17.90
CA GLY A 18 -4.96 -8.98 -16.56
C GLY A 18 -3.65 -9.63 -16.08
N VAL A 19 -2.48 -9.14 -16.53
CA VAL A 19 -1.16 -9.71 -16.22
C VAL A 19 -0.15 -8.62 -15.87
N ASP A 20 1.00 -9.00 -15.34
CA ASP A 20 2.09 -8.06 -15.08
C ASP A 20 2.86 -7.67 -16.35
N GLN A 21 3.58 -6.54 -16.33
CA GLN A 21 4.33 -6.03 -17.47
C GLN A 21 5.44 -6.98 -17.93
N ARG A 22 6.07 -7.75 -17.02
CA ARG A 22 7.10 -8.73 -17.39
C ARG A 22 6.51 -9.86 -18.21
N THR A 23 5.30 -10.26 -17.90
CA THR A 23 4.52 -11.24 -18.66
C THR A 23 4.20 -10.70 -20.04
N CYS A 24 3.78 -9.44 -20.20
CA CYS A 24 3.57 -8.80 -21.51
C CYS A 24 4.86 -8.77 -22.34
N HIS A 25 5.99 -8.37 -21.77
CA HIS A 25 7.29 -8.41 -22.44
C HIS A 25 7.71 -9.81 -22.88
N ARG A 26 7.43 -10.82 -22.06
CA ARG A 26 7.66 -12.22 -22.43
C ARG A 26 6.75 -12.65 -23.58
N TRP A 27 5.48 -12.28 -23.54
CA TRP A 27 4.51 -12.60 -24.59
C TRP A 27 4.80 -11.88 -25.91
N GLU A 28 5.29 -10.63 -25.87
CA GLU A 28 5.80 -9.95 -27.07
C GLU A 28 6.88 -10.78 -27.75
N LYS A 29 7.87 -11.29 -26.99
CA LYS A 29 9.00 -12.04 -27.52
C LYS A 29 8.70 -13.48 -27.93
N SER A 30 7.87 -14.16 -27.15
CA SER A 30 7.65 -15.63 -27.29
C SER A 30 6.33 -15.99 -27.95
N LEU A 31 5.37 -15.08 -27.95
CA LEU A 31 4.00 -15.32 -28.40
C LEU A 31 3.48 -14.28 -29.38
N ASN A 32 4.33 -13.38 -29.85
CA ASN A 32 3.97 -12.31 -30.80
C ASN A 32 2.74 -11.50 -30.34
N LEU A 33 2.75 -11.03 -29.09
CA LEU A 33 1.73 -10.10 -28.62
C LEU A 33 1.74 -8.84 -29.50
N PRO A 34 0.61 -8.40 -30.08
CA PRO A 34 0.56 -7.27 -31.00
C PRO A 34 0.79 -5.95 -30.25
N VAL A 35 2.03 -5.50 -30.27
CA VAL A 35 2.49 -4.26 -29.66
C VAL A 35 3.31 -3.48 -30.68
N HIS A 36 2.96 -2.22 -30.87
CA HIS A 36 3.59 -1.30 -31.80
C HIS A 36 4.56 -0.36 -31.05
N ARG A 37 5.60 0.11 -31.75
CA ARG A 37 6.60 1.04 -31.23
C ARG A 37 6.52 2.37 -31.95
N ILE A 38 6.65 3.47 -31.21
CA ILE A 38 6.68 4.81 -31.78
C ILE A 38 8.09 5.06 -32.29
N GLU A 39 8.26 5.29 -33.59
CA GLU A 39 9.55 5.68 -34.18
C GLU A 39 9.94 7.07 -33.68
N GLY A 40 11.16 7.22 -33.11
CA GLY A 40 11.67 8.48 -32.55
C GLY A 40 11.33 8.72 -31.10
N GLY A 41 10.55 7.85 -30.43
CA GLY A 41 10.31 7.87 -28.99
C GLY A 41 11.46 7.22 -28.21
N GLY A 42 11.73 7.69 -26.97
CA GLY A 42 12.73 7.10 -26.09
C GLY A 42 12.47 5.60 -25.82
N LYS A 43 13.46 4.89 -25.27
CA LYS A 43 13.35 3.46 -24.90
C LYS A 43 12.11 3.20 -24.05
N GLY A 44 11.02 2.69 -24.66
CA GLY A 44 9.83 2.28 -23.94
C GLY A 44 8.50 2.78 -24.47
N SER A 45 8.45 3.68 -25.46
CA SER A 45 7.19 4.18 -26.05
C SER A 45 6.54 3.11 -26.92
N VAL A 46 5.50 2.49 -26.41
CA VAL A 46 4.72 1.42 -27.08
C VAL A 46 3.23 1.74 -27.06
N PHE A 47 2.50 1.19 -28.04
CA PHE A 47 1.05 1.23 -28.05
C PHE A 47 0.46 -0.08 -28.61
N ALA A 48 -0.79 -0.36 -28.30
CA ALA A 48 -1.55 -1.50 -28.86
C ALA A 48 -3.01 -1.10 -29.05
N TYR A 49 -3.64 -1.63 -30.08
CA TYR A 49 -5.08 -1.47 -30.30
C TYR A 49 -5.86 -2.58 -29.59
N LYS A 50 -6.98 -2.20 -28.97
CA LYS A 50 -7.84 -3.13 -28.25
C LYS A 50 -8.26 -4.31 -29.16
N ASP A 51 -8.66 -4.03 -30.38
CA ASP A 51 -9.17 -5.03 -31.33
C ASP A 51 -8.09 -6.06 -31.73
N GLU A 52 -6.81 -5.64 -31.79
CA GLU A 52 -5.68 -6.53 -32.06
C GLU A 52 -5.40 -7.44 -30.87
N LEU A 53 -5.49 -6.91 -29.64
CA LEU A 53 -5.33 -7.68 -28.41
C LEU A 53 -6.46 -8.70 -28.26
N ASP A 54 -7.70 -8.32 -28.53
CA ASP A 54 -8.86 -9.22 -28.49
C ASP A 54 -8.73 -10.35 -29.53
N GLY A 55 -8.32 -10.01 -30.76
CA GLY A 55 -8.05 -11.00 -31.80
C GLY A 55 -6.97 -12.01 -31.41
N TRP A 56 -5.88 -11.50 -30.81
CA TRP A 56 -4.78 -12.32 -30.33
C TRP A 56 -5.20 -13.27 -29.19
N ILE A 57 -6.06 -12.82 -28.25
CA ILE A 57 -6.62 -13.64 -27.17
C ILE A 57 -7.51 -14.75 -27.77
N LEU A 58 -8.41 -14.42 -28.73
CA LEU A 58 -9.32 -15.37 -29.36
C LEU A 58 -8.58 -16.46 -30.15
N GLU A 59 -7.57 -16.09 -30.92
CA GLU A 59 -6.76 -17.02 -31.69
C GLU A 59 -6.06 -18.06 -30.79
N ARG A 60 -5.56 -17.65 -29.63
CA ARG A 60 -4.88 -18.54 -28.70
C ARG A 60 -5.81 -19.37 -27.85
N SER A 61 -6.96 -18.85 -27.46
CA SER A 61 -7.99 -19.66 -26.80
C SER A 61 -8.54 -20.76 -27.74
N GLY A 62 -8.64 -20.48 -29.06
CA GLY A 62 -9.01 -21.45 -30.06
C GLY A 62 -7.92 -22.51 -30.34
N GLN A 63 -6.63 -22.14 -30.23
CA GLN A 63 -5.52 -23.10 -30.40
C GLN A 63 -5.41 -24.07 -29.21
N ASN A 64 -5.67 -23.63 -27.99
CA ASN A 64 -5.70 -24.50 -26.82
C ASN A 64 -6.86 -25.50 -26.88
N ALA A 65 -8.04 -25.09 -27.38
CA ALA A 65 -9.18 -25.99 -27.60
C ALA A 65 -8.91 -27.03 -28.68
N ARG A 66 -8.11 -26.69 -29.71
CA ARG A 66 -7.70 -27.65 -30.77
C ARG A 66 -6.56 -28.59 -30.32
N ALA A 67 -5.68 -28.14 -29.43
CA ALA A 67 -4.60 -28.98 -28.88
C ALA A 67 -5.15 -30.07 -27.96
N GLU A 68 -6.23 -29.81 -27.23
CA GLU A 68 -6.90 -30.83 -26.40
C GLU A 68 -7.72 -31.84 -27.19
N GLN A 69 -8.17 -31.53 -28.42
CA GLN A 69 -8.89 -32.45 -29.30
C GLN A 69 -7.98 -33.32 -30.17
N ASN A 70 -6.73 -32.91 -30.44
CA ASN A 70 -5.77 -33.65 -31.27
C ASN A 70 -4.78 -34.53 -30.47
N GLY A 71 -4.97 -34.68 -29.17
CA GLY A 71 -4.18 -35.55 -28.30
C GLY A 71 -4.58 -37.03 -28.35
N LYS A 72 -5.42 -37.46 -29.27
CA LYS A 72 -5.85 -38.87 -29.45
C LYS A 72 -5.83 -39.28 -30.92
N SER A 73 -4.69 -39.36 -31.53
CA SER A 73 -4.38 -40.26 -32.62
C SER A 73 -2.98 -40.00 -33.18
N ASP A 74 -2.31 -41.12 -33.44
CA ASP A 74 -1.17 -41.28 -34.31
C ASP A 74 0.23 -40.91 -33.77
N GLY A 75 0.78 -41.92 -33.09
CA GLY A 75 2.20 -42.18 -33.16
C GLY A 75 2.55 -42.85 -34.50
N GLN A 76 3.18 -42.13 -35.41
CA GLN A 76 3.92 -42.76 -36.51
C GLN A 76 5.30 -42.16 -36.68
N ALA A 77 6.24 -43.06 -36.55
CA ALA A 77 7.67 -42.84 -36.64
C ALA A 77 8.11 -42.44 -38.05
N LYS A 78 9.08 -41.55 -38.14
CA LYS A 78 9.89 -41.33 -39.35
C LYS A 78 10.94 -42.44 -39.46
N GLY A 79 10.89 -43.07 -40.64
CA GLY A 79 11.71 -44.20 -41.01
C GLY A 79 13.19 -43.89 -41.24
N ASN A 80 13.95 -44.96 -41.14
CA ASN A 80 15.25 -45.04 -41.76
C ASN A 80 15.32 -46.34 -42.60
N ASN A 81 15.68 -46.17 -43.85
CA ASN A 81 15.85 -47.19 -44.86
C ASN A 81 16.84 -48.27 -44.47
N ARG A 82 16.40 -49.53 -44.40
CA ARG A 82 17.22 -50.71 -44.75
C ARG A 82 16.33 -51.80 -45.31
N LYS A 83 16.76 -52.36 -46.47
CA LYS A 83 16.08 -53.36 -47.27
C LYS A 83 15.75 -54.65 -46.50
N PRO A 84 14.66 -55.35 -46.87
CA PRO A 84 14.29 -56.60 -46.21
C PRO A 84 14.96 -57.82 -46.87
N LEU A 85 15.36 -58.76 -46.02
CA LEU A 85 15.64 -60.16 -46.40
C LEU A 85 14.45 -61.05 -45.99
N PRO A 86 14.02 -62.01 -46.82
CA PRO A 86 12.85 -62.80 -46.54
C PRO A 86 13.16 -64.03 -45.72
N LEU A 87 12.42 -64.28 -44.65
CA LEU A 87 12.33 -65.56 -43.98
C LEU A 87 10.86 -65.87 -43.71
N SER A 88 10.31 -66.68 -44.58
CA SER A 88 9.05 -67.36 -44.41
C SER A 88 9.17 -68.46 -43.35
N VAL A 89 8.42 -68.34 -42.28
CA VAL A 89 8.21 -69.42 -41.30
C VAL A 89 6.79 -69.91 -41.46
N PRO A 90 6.56 -71.24 -41.60
CA PRO A 90 5.23 -71.81 -41.86
C PRO A 90 4.32 -71.63 -40.65
N GLN A 91 3.07 -71.27 -40.91
CA GLN A 91 2.00 -70.96 -39.95
C GLN A 91 1.52 -72.15 -39.10
N GLU A 92 2.06 -73.36 -39.31
CA GLU A 92 1.63 -74.55 -38.57
C GLU A 92 2.34 -74.77 -37.23
N GLU A 93 3.49 -74.13 -36.93
CA GLU A 93 4.17 -74.32 -35.66
C GLU A 93 3.64 -73.42 -34.52
N LEU A 94 3.01 -72.28 -34.83
CA LEU A 94 2.46 -71.40 -33.83
C LEU A 94 1.16 -71.90 -33.19
N SER A 95 0.48 -72.89 -33.83
CA SER A 95 -0.74 -73.48 -33.28
C SER A 95 -0.49 -74.57 -32.21
N ARG A 96 0.74 -75.05 -32.09
CA ARG A 96 1.09 -76.10 -31.11
C ARG A 96 1.65 -75.58 -29.77
N LEU A 97 2.04 -74.29 -29.70
CA LEU A 97 2.57 -73.70 -28.46
C LEU A 97 1.53 -73.04 -27.55
N VAL A 98 0.29 -72.88 -28.03
CA VAL A 98 -0.79 -72.22 -27.27
C VAL A 98 -1.73 -73.23 -26.57
N ARG A 99 -1.54 -74.55 -26.78
CA ARG A 99 -2.33 -75.58 -26.07
C ARG A 99 -1.49 -76.21 -24.95
N GLY A 100 -1.49 -75.59 -23.79
CA GLY A 100 -0.93 -76.28 -22.61
C GLY A 100 -0.52 -75.43 -21.45
N ARG A 101 -1.34 -74.50 -21.01
CA ARG A 101 -1.30 -74.07 -19.61
C ARG A 101 -2.73 -73.95 -19.10
N PHE A 102 -3.21 -75.05 -18.53
CA PHE A 102 -4.31 -75.02 -17.61
C PHE A 102 -3.92 -74.18 -16.40
N PHE A 103 -4.45 -72.98 -16.29
CA PHE A 103 -4.52 -72.31 -15.00
C PHE A 103 -5.58 -73.07 -14.18
N PRO A 104 -5.26 -73.59 -13.00
CA PRO A 104 -6.27 -74.14 -12.14
C PRO A 104 -7.23 -72.99 -11.79
N GLN A 105 -8.49 -73.14 -12.23
CA GLN A 105 -9.55 -72.26 -11.71
C GLN A 105 -9.69 -72.60 -10.24
N ILE A 106 -9.07 -71.79 -9.41
CA ILE A 106 -9.30 -71.82 -7.95
C ILE A 106 -10.76 -71.34 -7.76
N LEU A 107 -11.68 -72.28 -7.70
CA LEU A 107 -13.05 -72.03 -7.30
C LEU A 107 -13.07 -71.66 -5.83
N LEU A 108 -12.85 -70.40 -5.54
CA LEU A 108 -13.01 -69.83 -4.19
C LEU A 108 -14.46 -70.04 -3.74
N PRO A 109 -14.69 -70.55 -2.53
CA PRO A 109 -16.04 -70.71 -2.01
C PRO A 109 -16.80 -69.38 -2.04
N ARG A 110 -18.13 -69.45 -2.32
CA ARG A 110 -18.98 -68.26 -2.49
C ARG A 110 -18.84 -67.22 -1.36
N ARG A 111 -18.49 -67.60 -0.16
CA ARG A 111 -18.26 -66.72 0.99
C ARG A 111 -16.95 -65.90 0.80
N THR A 112 -15.85 -66.55 0.42
CA THR A 112 -14.53 -65.89 0.20
C THR A 112 -14.59 -64.95 -1.00
N ARG A 113 -15.33 -65.26 -2.06
CA ARG A 113 -15.54 -64.36 -3.21
C ARG A 113 -16.29 -63.10 -2.81
N ARG A 114 -17.29 -63.21 -1.94
CA ARG A 114 -18.05 -62.04 -1.40
C ARG A 114 -17.16 -61.15 -0.54
N ILE A 115 -16.30 -61.77 0.29
CA ILE A 115 -15.34 -61.06 1.15
C ILE A 115 -14.32 -60.30 0.28
N LEU A 116 -13.77 -60.96 -0.74
CA LEU A 116 -12.81 -60.33 -1.65
C LEU A 116 -13.45 -59.16 -2.42
N ILE A 117 -14.67 -59.30 -2.91
CA ILE A 117 -15.40 -58.22 -3.58
C ILE A 117 -15.64 -57.05 -2.59
N ALA A 118 -16.03 -57.32 -1.35
CA ALA A 118 -16.21 -56.27 -0.34
C ALA A 118 -14.89 -55.56 -0.02
N TRP A 119 -13.75 -56.30 0.08
CA TRP A 119 -12.44 -55.72 0.29
C TRP A 119 -11.99 -54.81 -0.90
N HIS A 120 -12.22 -55.24 -2.14
CA HIS A 120 -11.91 -54.43 -3.32
C HIS A 120 -12.78 -53.17 -3.41
N ALA A 121 -14.10 -53.29 -3.07
CA ALA A 121 -14.99 -52.16 -3.01
C ALA A 121 -14.55 -51.17 -1.91
N PHE A 122 -14.17 -51.68 -0.73
CA PHE A 122 -13.66 -50.85 0.36
C PHE A 122 -12.35 -50.16 -0.01
N LEU A 123 -11.39 -50.89 -0.63
CA LEU A 123 -10.16 -50.30 -1.10
C LEU A 123 -10.40 -49.23 -2.18
N PHE A 124 -11.33 -49.48 -3.09
CA PHE A 124 -11.72 -48.50 -4.13
C PHE A 124 -12.29 -47.25 -3.51
N VAL A 125 -13.16 -47.37 -2.50
CA VAL A 125 -13.71 -46.21 -1.77
C VAL A 125 -12.60 -45.46 -1.04
N LEU A 126 -11.65 -46.17 -0.41
CA LEU A 126 -10.50 -45.54 0.25
C LEU A 126 -9.60 -44.80 -0.74
N VAL A 127 -9.30 -45.41 -1.89
CA VAL A 127 -8.51 -44.78 -2.95
C VAL A 127 -9.25 -43.60 -3.55
N ALA A 128 -10.56 -43.73 -3.80
CA ALA A 128 -11.39 -42.62 -4.29
C ALA A 128 -11.44 -41.46 -3.30
N ALA A 129 -11.60 -41.76 -2.00
CA ALA A 129 -11.56 -40.78 -0.92
C ALA A 129 -10.17 -40.12 -0.80
N ALA A 130 -9.08 -40.90 -0.89
CA ALA A 130 -7.73 -40.36 -0.90
C ALA A 130 -7.46 -39.47 -2.12
N VAL A 131 -7.90 -39.87 -3.31
CA VAL A 131 -7.79 -39.06 -4.54
C VAL A 131 -8.66 -37.80 -4.44
N PHE A 132 -9.85 -37.89 -3.85
CA PHE A 132 -10.71 -36.74 -3.59
C PHE A 132 -10.03 -35.77 -2.61
N LEU A 133 -9.51 -36.26 -1.48
CA LEU A 133 -8.77 -35.44 -0.50
C LEU A 133 -7.50 -34.82 -1.10
N LEU A 134 -6.78 -35.52 -1.98
CA LEU A 134 -5.62 -35.00 -2.69
C LEU A 134 -5.99 -33.96 -3.77
N LYS A 135 -7.17 -34.06 -4.37
CA LYS A 135 -7.69 -33.10 -5.36
C LYS A 135 -8.34 -31.88 -4.73
N VAL A 136 -8.87 -31.98 -3.53
CA VAL A 136 -9.37 -30.84 -2.77
C VAL A 136 -8.12 -30.14 -2.22
N LYS A 137 -7.56 -29.22 -3.00
CA LYS A 137 -6.54 -28.31 -2.47
C LYS A 137 -7.19 -27.54 -1.32
N PRO A 138 -6.62 -27.58 -0.11
CA PRO A 138 -7.18 -26.81 0.99
C PRO A 138 -7.27 -25.35 0.54
N MET A 139 -8.36 -24.70 0.88
CA MET A 139 -8.55 -23.27 0.64
C MET A 139 -7.39 -22.54 1.31
N SER A 140 -6.66 -21.73 0.55
CA SER A 140 -5.63 -20.87 1.15
C SER A 140 -6.32 -19.95 2.15
N ARG A 141 -5.88 -19.97 3.40
CA ARG A 141 -6.36 -19.10 4.46
C ARG A 141 -5.44 -17.91 4.68
N VAL A 142 -4.54 -17.65 3.73
CA VAL A 142 -3.65 -16.50 3.79
C VAL A 142 -4.44 -15.27 3.34
N PRO A 143 -4.58 -14.23 4.18
CA PRO A 143 -5.16 -12.95 3.79
C PRO A 143 -4.42 -12.37 2.59
N HIS A 144 -5.15 -11.80 1.63
CA HIS A 144 -4.55 -11.23 0.43
C HIS A 144 -5.21 -9.94 0.01
N ASP A 145 -6.52 -9.85 0.16
CA ASP A 145 -7.33 -8.72 -0.26
C ASP A 145 -8.59 -8.63 0.62
N PHE A 146 -9.36 -7.58 0.45
CA PHE A 146 -10.56 -7.36 1.26
C PHE A 146 -11.74 -6.86 0.40
N ARG A 147 -12.93 -6.92 1.00
CA ARG A 147 -14.13 -6.26 0.50
C ARG A 147 -14.86 -5.60 1.67
N VAL A 148 -15.49 -4.47 1.38
CA VAL A 148 -16.45 -3.83 2.28
C VAL A 148 -17.86 -4.09 1.73
N ASP A 149 -18.68 -4.80 2.50
CA ASP A 149 -20.01 -5.24 2.11
C ASP A 149 -21.03 -4.71 3.14
N GLY A 150 -21.55 -3.51 2.85
CA GLY A 150 -22.36 -2.78 3.81
C GLY A 150 -21.55 -2.38 5.05
N GLN A 151 -21.91 -2.91 6.21
CA GLN A 151 -21.17 -2.70 7.47
C GLN A 151 -20.12 -3.77 7.75
N ASP A 152 -20.00 -4.76 6.86
CA ASP A 152 -19.06 -5.87 7.04
C ASP A 152 -17.72 -5.62 6.37
N PHE A 153 -16.66 -5.92 7.10
CA PHE A 153 -15.31 -6.06 6.56
C PHE A 153 -15.03 -7.55 6.27
N VAL A 154 -14.71 -7.86 5.02
CA VAL A 154 -14.55 -9.23 4.52
C VAL A 154 -13.14 -9.41 3.98
N VAL A 155 -12.40 -10.36 4.51
CA VAL A 155 -11.06 -10.71 4.05
C VAL A 155 -11.11 -11.92 3.14
N VAL A 156 -10.40 -11.84 2.02
CA VAL A 156 -10.36 -12.85 0.97
C VAL A 156 -8.95 -13.35 0.72
N ASN A 157 -8.86 -14.58 0.19
CA ASN A 157 -7.60 -15.20 -0.22
C ASN A 157 -7.18 -14.75 -1.64
N PRO A 158 -5.99 -15.16 -2.16
CA PRO A 158 -5.54 -14.83 -3.51
C PRO A 158 -6.46 -15.28 -4.65
N LYS A 159 -7.47 -16.09 -4.36
CA LYS A 159 -8.50 -16.53 -5.32
C LYS A 159 -9.81 -15.75 -5.20
N GLY A 160 -9.85 -14.72 -4.34
CA GLY A 160 -11.06 -13.96 -4.07
C GLY A 160 -12.12 -14.71 -3.22
N GLN A 161 -11.75 -15.85 -2.61
CA GLN A 161 -12.64 -16.60 -1.72
C GLN A 161 -12.59 -16.01 -0.33
N GLU A 162 -13.76 -15.84 0.30
CA GLU A 162 -13.89 -15.32 1.65
C GLU A 162 -13.19 -16.25 2.66
N ILE A 163 -12.28 -15.68 3.47
CA ILE A 163 -11.63 -16.36 4.57
C ILE A 163 -12.48 -16.17 5.83
N TRP A 164 -12.83 -14.90 6.09
CA TRP A 164 -13.68 -14.49 7.21
C TRP A 164 -14.37 -13.16 6.94
N ARG A 165 -15.39 -12.88 7.74
CA ARG A 165 -16.22 -11.66 7.69
C ARG A 165 -16.44 -11.15 9.11
N LYS A 166 -16.37 -9.84 9.29
CA LYS A 166 -16.63 -9.16 10.56
C LYS A 166 -17.61 -8.02 10.39
N ASP A 167 -18.68 -8.04 11.16
CA ASP A 167 -19.52 -6.87 11.37
C ASP A 167 -18.73 -5.83 12.16
N THR A 168 -18.53 -4.65 11.57
CA THR A 168 -17.79 -3.54 12.21
C THR A 168 -18.60 -2.80 13.24
N GLY A 169 -19.91 -3.00 13.26
CA GLY A 169 -20.86 -2.26 14.09
C GLY A 169 -21.12 -0.82 13.61
N LEU A 170 -20.54 -0.41 12.48
CA LEU A 170 -20.75 0.91 11.86
C LEU A 170 -21.75 0.80 10.72
N ARG A 171 -22.95 1.36 10.90
CA ARG A 171 -23.99 1.34 9.84
C ARG A 171 -23.57 2.12 8.60
N ASP A 172 -22.82 3.19 8.79
CA ASP A 172 -22.36 4.12 7.76
C ASP A 172 -20.86 3.95 7.49
N LEU A 173 -20.35 2.70 7.54
CA LEU A 173 -18.97 2.40 7.14
C LEU A 173 -18.71 2.89 5.73
N LEU A 174 -17.59 3.58 5.49
CA LEU A 174 -17.24 4.01 4.15
C LEU A 174 -17.04 2.81 3.23
N GLY A 175 -17.48 2.97 1.97
CA GLY A 175 -17.50 1.87 1.01
C GLY A 175 -16.10 1.45 0.51
N GLN A 176 -16.11 0.38 -0.28
CA GLN A 176 -14.93 -0.25 -0.90
C GLN A 176 -13.98 0.77 -1.56
N ASP A 177 -14.51 1.71 -2.37
CA ASP A 177 -13.70 2.70 -3.11
C ASP A 177 -12.86 3.60 -2.20
N TYR A 178 -13.33 3.88 -0.98
CA TYR A 178 -12.55 4.63 0.00
C TYR A 178 -11.35 3.82 0.48
N TYR A 179 -11.60 2.58 0.92
CA TYR A 179 -10.56 1.73 1.47
C TYR A 179 -9.55 1.27 0.43
N GLU A 180 -9.97 1.01 -0.82
CA GLU A 180 -9.05 0.65 -1.90
C GLU A 180 -8.04 1.76 -2.19
N ARG A 181 -8.48 3.02 -2.19
CA ARG A 181 -7.56 4.17 -2.37
C ARG A 181 -6.55 4.31 -1.24
N HIS A 182 -6.86 3.76 -0.05
CA HIS A 182 -6.02 3.82 1.16
C HIS A 182 -5.38 2.45 1.50
N PHE A 183 -5.56 1.45 0.66
CA PHE A 183 -4.97 0.13 0.85
C PHE A 183 -3.63 -0.01 0.13
N GLN A 184 -3.62 0.38 -1.11
CA GLN A 184 -2.39 0.41 -1.87
C GLN A 184 -1.72 1.76 -1.62
N VAL A 185 -0.72 1.78 -0.76
CA VAL A 185 0.27 2.83 -0.76
C VAL A 185 1.07 2.64 -2.05
N MET A 186 0.44 2.90 -3.18
CA MET A 186 1.22 3.33 -4.32
C MET A 186 1.78 4.67 -3.86
N ARG A 187 3.06 4.68 -3.57
CA ARG A 187 3.87 5.87 -3.80
C ARG A 187 3.79 6.10 -5.30
N ALA A 188 2.58 6.52 -5.69
CA ALA A 188 2.31 7.00 -7.01
C ALA A 188 3.14 8.25 -7.16
N ASP A 189 3.77 8.35 -8.28
CA ASP A 189 4.50 9.47 -8.82
C ASP A 189 4.67 10.66 -7.86
N GLU A 190 5.88 11.10 -7.69
CA GLU A 190 6.44 12.16 -6.82
C GLU A 190 5.62 13.44 -6.63
N GLN A 191 4.38 13.52 -7.12
CA GLN A 191 3.52 14.71 -7.12
C GLN A 191 2.25 14.56 -6.27
N GLU A 192 1.86 13.36 -5.86
CA GLU A 192 0.66 13.18 -5.04
C GLU A 192 1.03 12.94 -3.57
N ARG A 193 0.16 13.42 -2.66
CA ARG A 193 0.32 13.21 -1.23
C ARG A 193 0.46 11.70 -0.95
N PRO A 194 1.42 11.26 -0.15
CA PRO A 194 1.40 9.91 0.34
C PRO A 194 0.07 9.69 1.07
N ILE A 195 -0.71 8.73 0.60
CA ILE A 195 -1.95 8.37 1.25
C ILE A 195 -1.60 7.30 2.27
N LEU A 196 -1.75 7.63 3.54
CA LEU A 196 -1.58 6.67 4.63
C LEU A 196 -2.63 5.57 4.53
N PRO A 197 -2.27 4.30 4.72
CA PRO A 197 -3.21 3.20 4.65
C PRO A 197 -4.27 3.26 5.74
N MET A 198 -5.46 2.74 5.41
CA MET A 198 -6.55 2.45 6.34
C MET A 198 -6.78 0.94 6.50
N VAL A 199 -6.17 0.15 5.62
CA VAL A 199 -6.13 -1.32 5.67
C VAL A 199 -4.71 -1.78 5.34
N ALA A 200 -4.20 -2.78 6.04
CA ALA A 200 -2.93 -3.42 5.72
C ALA A 200 -2.93 -4.91 6.09
N PHE A 201 -2.20 -5.70 5.32
CA PHE A 201 -1.90 -7.11 5.61
C PHE A 201 -0.40 -7.23 5.85
N LYS A 202 -0.01 -7.56 7.06
CA LYS A 202 1.41 -7.59 7.44
C LYS A 202 1.68 -8.54 8.60
N ASP A 203 2.74 -9.31 8.51
CA ASP A 203 3.29 -10.06 9.63
C ASP A 203 4.01 -9.06 10.57
N LEU A 204 3.33 -8.70 11.68
CA LEU A 204 3.79 -7.68 12.60
C LEU A 204 4.82 -8.20 13.62
N ASP A 205 4.79 -9.49 13.94
CA ASP A 205 5.61 -10.09 15.00
C ASP A 205 6.51 -11.23 14.51
N ARG A 206 6.71 -11.33 13.19
CA ARG A 206 7.55 -12.35 12.51
C ARG A 206 7.20 -13.79 12.82
N ASN A 207 5.93 -14.06 13.15
CA ASN A 207 5.49 -15.44 13.40
C ASN A 207 5.21 -16.23 12.11
N GLY A 208 5.36 -15.60 10.95
CA GLY A 208 5.12 -16.16 9.62
C GLY A 208 3.65 -16.14 9.20
N ARG A 209 2.79 -15.47 9.95
CA ARG A 209 1.37 -15.24 9.64
C ARG A 209 1.14 -13.75 9.47
N GLN A 210 0.25 -13.39 8.57
CA GLN A 210 -0.11 -11.98 8.37
C GLN A 210 -1.27 -11.62 9.28
N GLU A 211 -1.11 -10.55 10.03
CA GLU A 211 -2.19 -9.82 10.67
C GLU A 211 -2.87 -8.91 9.66
N VAL A 212 -4.10 -8.53 9.99
CA VAL A 212 -4.93 -7.61 9.21
C VAL A 212 -5.22 -6.38 10.07
N LEU A 213 -4.67 -5.25 9.69
CA LEU A 213 -4.94 -3.96 10.30
C LEU A 213 -6.08 -3.28 9.56
N PHE A 214 -7.07 -2.79 10.29
CA PHE A 214 -8.23 -2.12 9.75
C PHE A 214 -8.63 -0.91 10.60
N ALA A 215 -8.53 0.29 10.01
CA ALA A 215 -8.96 1.53 10.65
C ALA A 215 -10.42 1.83 10.28
N LEU A 216 -11.28 1.98 11.27
CA LEU A 216 -12.70 2.27 11.07
C LEU A 216 -12.90 3.70 10.59
N LYS A 217 -13.69 3.86 9.52
CA LYS A 217 -14.07 5.15 8.94
C LYS A 217 -15.55 5.17 8.59
N SER A 218 -16.27 6.16 9.09
CA SER A 218 -17.72 6.30 8.95
C SER A 218 -18.07 7.54 8.11
N ALA A 219 -19.15 7.46 7.34
CA ALA A 219 -19.63 8.58 6.53
C ALA A 219 -20.30 9.67 7.39
N ASP A 220 -20.93 9.29 8.49
CA ASP A 220 -21.51 10.21 9.48
C ASP A 220 -20.50 10.70 10.52
N GLU A 221 -19.25 10.24 10.39
CA GLU A 221 -18.13 10.53 11.30
C GLU A 221 -18.38 10.12 12.77
N MET A 222 -19.36 9.28 13.03
CA MET A 222 -19.68 8.79 14.37
C MET A 222 -19.01 7.43 14.64
N ASN A 223 -18.57 7.21 15.89
CA ASN A 223 -17.99 5.96 16.35
C ASN A 223 -16.75 5.45 15.59
N GLU A 224 -16.13 6.31 14.79
CA GLU A 224 -14.83 6.04 14.16
C GLU A 224 -13.67 6.25 15.15
N GLY A 225 -12.43 6.20 14.67
CA GLY A 225 -11.24 6.42 15.50
C GLY A 225 -10.75 5.15 16.19
N GLN A 226 -11.06 4.00 15.63
CA GLN A 226 -10.58 2.71 16.10
C GLN A 226 -9.70 2.06 15.03
N LEU A 227 -8.53 1.59 15.44
CA LEU A 227 -7.67 0.69 14.67
C LEU A 227 -7.81 -0.70 15.26
N ILE A 228 -8.16 -1.67 14.44
CA ILE A 228 -8.35 -3.06 14.85
C ILE A 228 -7.29 -3.90 14.15
N CYS A 229 -6.65 -4.78 14.91
CA CYS A 229 -5.75 -5.80 14.40
C CYS A 229 -6.43 -7.16 14.55
N TYR A 230 -6.54 -7.88 13.45
CA TYR A 230 -7.02 -9.25 13.43
C TYR A 230 -5.88 -10.20 13.08
N GLU A 231 -5.90 -11.39 13.66
CA GLU A 231 -5.12 -12.53 13.17
C GLU A 231 -5.58 -12.91 11.75
N GLY A 232 -4.73 -13.61 11.00
CA GLY A 232 -5.05 -14.03 9.64
C GLY A 232 -6.32 -14.89 9.50
N ASP A 233 -6.78 -15.52 10.57
CA ASP A 233 -8.03 -16.29 10.64
C ASP A 233 -9.24 -15.47 11.10
N GLY A 234 -9.05 -14.17 11.40
CA GLY A 234 -10.08 -13.23 11.78
C GLY A 234 -10.33 -13.12 13.28
N GLU A 235 -9.56 -13.78 14.16
CA GLU A 235 -9.61 -13.50 15.59
C GLU A 235 -9.10 -12.07 15.85
N GLU A 236 -9.84 -11.29 16.68
CA GLU A 236 -9.40 -9.95 17.06
C GLU A 236 -8.22 -10.07 18.03
N ARG A 237 -7.03 -9.62 17.58
CA ARG A 237 -5.81 -9.64 18.38
C ARG A 237 -5.77 -8.48 19.37
N TRP A 238 -6.06 -7.28 18.88
CA TRP A 238 -6.20 -6.08 19.69
C TRP A 238 -7.00 -4.99 18.97
N ARG A 239 -7.46 -4.03 19.75
CA ARG A 239 -8.17 -2.84 19.30
C ARG A 239 -7.63 -1.62 20.02
N PHE A 240 -7.29 -0.61 19.28
CA PHE A 240 -6.82 0.66 19.81
C PHE A 240 -7.77 1.78 19.43
N LYS A 241 -8.21 2.57 20.42
CA LYS A 241 -9.00 3.78 20.18
C LYS A 241 -8.11 4.99 20.31
N VAL A 242 -8.02 5.80 19.23
CA VAL A 242 -7.30 7.07 19.23
C VAL A 242 -8.06 8.13 20.01
N GLY A 243 -7.33 9.13 20.48
CA GLY A 243 -7.88 10.30 21.14
C GLY A 243 -8.29 10.06 22.60
N ARG A 244 -8.25 11.13 23.33
CA ARG A 244 -8.82 11.25 24.68
C ARG A 244 -9.28 12.68 24.91
N GLY A 245 -10.16 12.90 25.88
CA GLY A 245 -10.52 14.25 26.30
C GLY A 245 -9.28 15.03 26.70
N GLN A 246 -9.10 16.22 26.14
CA GLN A 246 -7.92 17.03 26.32
C GLN A 246 -8.28 18.50 26.45
N GLU A 247 -7.65 19.20 27.39
CA GLU A 247 -7.84 20.63 27.54
C GLU A 247 -6.69 21.41 26.89
N PHE A 248 -7.04 22.37 26.03
CA PHE A 248 -6.12 23.34 25.45
C PHE A 248 -6.62 24.74 25.72
N GLY A 249 -5.82 25.55 26.40
CA GLY A 249 -6.14 26.96 26.66
C GLY A 249 -7.45 27.20 27.42
N GLY A 250 -7.88 26.25 28.25
CA GLY A 250 -9.16 26.31 28.95
C GLY A 250 -10.36 25.79 28.15
N GLN A 251 -10.17 25.39 26.89
CA GLN A 251 -11.20 24.73 26.10
C GLN A 251 -11.02 23.20 26.20
N VAL A 252 -12.08 22.50 26.56
CA VAL A 252 -12.11 21.03 26.63
C VAL A 252 -12.49 20.45 25.28
N TYR A 253 -11.62 19.68 24.70
CA TYR A 253 -11.85 18.86 23.51
C TYR A 253 -12.29 17.46 23.94
N SER A 254 -13.30 16.93 23.28
CA SER A 254 -13.82 15.59 23.57
C SER A 254 -12.82 14.48 23.19
N ALA A 255 -13.17 13.24 23.48
CA ALA A 255 -12.40 12.07 22.99
C ALA A 255 -12.80 11.63 21.58
N ASP A 256 -13.43 12.52 20.81
CA ASP A 256 -13.95 12.23 19.48
C ASP A 256 -12.91 12.53 18.40
N TYR A 257 -12.07 11.53 18.15
CA TYR A 257 -10.98 11.58 17.19
C TYR A 257 -11.25 10.64 16.03
N ARG A 258 -10.70 10.99 14.87
CA ARG A 258 -10.67 10.15 13.68
C ARG A 258 -9.25 9.81 13.28
N ILE A 259 -9.05 8.59 12.78
CA ILE A 259 -7.77 8.16 12.20
C ILE A 259 -7.63 8.82 10.82
N ALA A 260 -6.49 9.46 10.58
CA ALA A 260 -6.10 9.98 9.28
C ALA A 260 -5.43 8.88 8.43
N GLY A 261 -4.82 7.92 9.09
CA GLY A 261 -4.15 6.77 8.53
C GLY A 261 -3.10 6.22 9.50
N PHE A 262 -2.45 5.14 9.10
CA PHE A 262 -1.38 4.52 9.87
C PHE A 262 -0.26 4.04 8.94
N ASP A 263 0.87 3.66 9.51
CA ASP A 263 1.95 2.96 8.81
C ASP A 263 2.64 2.01 9.82
N TYR A 264 3.58 1.18 9.37
CA TYR A 264 4.25 0.22 10.24
C TYR A 264 5.73 0.06 9.85
N TYR A 265 6.59 0.04 10.85
CA TYR A 265 8.05 -0.04 10.70
C TYR A 265 8.70 -0.78 11.86
N ASP A 266 9.82 -1.42 11.61
CA ASP A 266 10.73 -1.92 12.64
C ASP A 266 11.59 -0.72 13.12
N LEU A 267 11.10 -0.01 14.15
CA LEU A 267 11.70 1.23 14.61
C LEU A 267 12.93 1.02 15.50
N ASP A 268 13.02 -0.12 16.16
CA ASP A 268 14.11 -0.42 17.11
C ASP A 268 15.06 -1.52 16.61
N GLY A 269 14.80 -2.10 15.42
CA GLY A 269 15.64 -3.12 14.81
C GLY A 269 15.49 -4.51 15.43
N ASN A 270 14.45 -4.75 16.25
CA ASN A 270 14.20 -6.04 16.88
C ASN A 270 13.48 -7.02 15.96
N GLY A 271 12.85 -6.47 14.90
CA GLY A 271 12.17 -7.16 13.85
C GLY A 271 10.68 -7.28 13.99
N ASP A 272 10.12 -7.03 15.15
CA ASP A 272 8.68 -6.77 15.28
C ASP A 272 8.41 -5.38 14.69
N LEU A 273 7.20 -5.17 14.17
CA LEU A 273 6.84 -3.90 13.58
C LEU A 273 6.01 -3.07 14.55
N GLU A 274 6.42 -1.84 14.78
CA GLU A 274 5.61 -0.83 15.44
C GLU A 274 4.60 -0.26 14.46
N VAL A 275 3.41 0.06 14.96
CA VAL A 275 2.32 0.69 14.20
C VAL A 275 2.23 2.16 14.60
N LEU A 276 2.41 3.04 13.61
CA LEU A 276 2.35 4.48 13.77
C LEU A 276 0.98 4.98 13.34
N VAL A 277 0.24 5.61 14.22
CA VAL A 277 -1.14 6.05 13.96
C VAL A 277 -1.23 7.55 14.04
N LEU A 278 -1.76 8.15 12.97
CA LEU A 278 -2.05 9.57 12.91
C LEU A 278 -3.54 9.81 13.07
N ALA A 279 -3.91 10.66 14.01
CA ALA A 279 -5.31 10.97 14.29
C ALA A 279 -5.51 12.45 14.66
N TYR A 280 -6.70 12.97 14.46
CA TYR A 280 -7.04 14.33 14.85
C TYR A 280 -8.48 14.43 15.37
N HIS A 281 -8.66 15.39 16.29
CA HIS A 281 -9.96 15.72 16.84
C HIS A 281 -10.86 16.32 15.73
N LYS A 282 -12.14 16.09 15.82
CA LYS A 282 -13.12 16.71 14.94
C LYS A 282 -13.43 18.14 15.39
N PRO A 283 -13.49 19.13 14.45
CA PRO A 283 -13.33 18.93 13.01
C PRO A 283 -11.89 18.75 12.54
N ASP A 284 -10.85 19.34 13.21
CA ASP A 284 -9.52 19.43 12.60
C ASP A 284 -8.34 19.31 13.56
N TRP A 285 -8.46 19.72 14.84
CA TRP A 285 -7.36 19.72 15.83
C TRP A 285 -7.89 19.62 17.26
N PRO A 286 -7.06 19.19 18.23
CA PRO A 286 -5.66 18.83 18.14
C PRO A 286 -5.39 17.51 17.44
N CYS A 287 -4.15 17.33 16.97
CA CYS A 287 -3.68 16.11 16.34
C CYS A 287 -2.94 15.24 17.36
N GLN A 288 -3.15 13.94 17.28
CA GLN A 288 -2.47 12.91 18.05
C GLN A 288 -1.67 12.01 17.11
N PHE A 289 -0.40 11.83 17.38
CA PHE A 289 0.46 10.84 16.73
C PHE A 289 0.85 9.79 17.77
N VAL A 290 0.61 8.51 17.50
CA VAL A 290 0.80 7.41 18.45
C VAL A 290 1.67 6.34 17.83
N VAL A 291 2.58 5.79 18.63
CA VAL A 291 3.35 4.59 18.28
C VAL A 291 2.88 3.44 19.17
N LEU A 292 2.48 2.34 18.54
CA LEU A 292 2.04 1.10 19.18
C LEU A 292 3.06 -0.01 18.89
N ASP A 293 3.27 -0.92 19.84
CA ASP A 293 3.97 -2.17 19.55
C ASP A 293 3.10 -3.14 18.73
N SER A 294 3.65 -4.26 18.28
CA SER A 294 2.95 -5.32 17.52
C SER A 294 1.74 -5.91 18.27
N ARG A 295 1.61 -5.65 19.58
CA ARG A 295 0.52 -6.10 20.46
C ARG A 295 -0.50 -5.01 20.76
N GLY A 296 -0.37 -3.83 20.15
CA GLY A 296 -1.28 -2.70 20.34
C GLY A 296 -1.05 -1.88 21.62
N LYS A 297 0.07 -2.10 22.31
CA LYS A 297 0.44 -1.30 23.49
C LYS A 297 1.09 0.01 23.03
N VAL A 298 0.67 1.13 23.63
CA VAL A 298 1.25 2.46 23.39
C VAL A 298 2.70 2.49 23.89
N LEU A 299 3.61 2.77 22.97
CA LEU A 299 5.03 3.02 23.23
C LEU A 299 5.31 4.51 23.38
N GLY A 300 4.60 5.35 22.61
CA GLY A 300 4.78 6.78 22.64
C GLY A 300 3.59 7.55 22.06
N GLU A 301 3.50 8.83 22.43
CA GLU A 301 2.41 9.70 22.03
C GLU A 301 2.89 11.15 21.92
N TYR A 302 2.64 11.76 20.75
CA TYR A 302 2.98 13.15 20.50
C TYR A 302 1.74 13.93 20.05
N TRP A 303 1.58 15.15 20.55
CA TRP A 303 0.46 16.02 20.25
C TRP A 303 0.89 17.24 19.44
N ASN A 304 0.06 17.66 18.49
CA ASN A 304 0.31 18.88 17.75
C ASN A 304 -0.90 19.83 17.85
N ALA A 305 -0.62 21.11 18.08
CA ALA A 305 -1.63 22.15 18.05
C ALA A 305 -1.93 22.58 16.60
N GLY A 306 -2.52 21.69 15.84
CA GLY A 306 -2.83 21.77 14.42
C GLY A 306 -2.93 20.36 13.85
N GLN A 307 -2.79 20.21 12.53
CA GLN A 307 -2.80 18.90 11.86
C GLN A 307 -1.41 18.48 11.42
N TRP A 308 -1.13 17.18 11.47
CA TRP A 308 -0.14 16.55 10.62
C TRP A 308 -0.83 16.10 9.34
N ASN A 309 -0.25 16.40 8.20
CA ASN A 309 -0.77 15.96 6.91
C ASN A 309 -0.05 14.73 6.38
N ASP A 310 1.20 14.56 6.82
CA ASP A 310 2.08 13.50 6.37
C ASP A 310 3.12 13.17 7.44
N PHE A 311 3.60 11.92 7.43
CA PHE A 311 4.82 11.52 8.10
C PHE A 311 5.55 10.45 7.32
N GLN A 312 6.85 10.38 7.49
CA GLN A 312 7.72 9.36 6.90
C GLN A 312 8.70 8.86 7.94
N VAL A 313 9.02 7.58 7.84
CA VAL A 313 10.08 6.96 8.64
C VAL A 313 11.31 6.82 7.75
N VAL A 314 12.39 7.47 8.13
CA VAL A 314 13.59 7.59 7.29
C VAL A 314 14.83 7.76 8.15
N ASP A 315 15.89 7.05 7.85
CA ASP A 315 17.23 7.30 8.37
C ASP A 315 17.84 8.51 7.64
N LEU A 316 17.62 9.72 8.19
CA LEU A 316 18.12 10.96 7.58
C LEU A 316 19.61 11.15 7.78
N ASN A 317 20.11 10.79 8.97
CA ASN A 317 21.50 11.03 9.34
C ASN A 317 22.46 9.94 8.84
N GLY A 318 21.94 8.75 8.46
CA GLY A 318 22.72 7.63 7.95
C GLY A 318 23.36 6.77 9.03
N ASP A 319 22.83 6.81 10.27
CA ASP A 319 23.35 6.02 11.40
C ASP A 319 22.75 4.61 11.49
N GLY A 320 21.82 4.28 10.58
CA GLY A 320 21.13 3.01 10.50
C GLY A 320 19.89 2.92 11.40
N ARG A 321 19.50 4.00 12.08
CA ARG A 321 18.27 4.11 12.87
C ARG A 321 17.34 5.10 12.20
N PRO A 322 16.08 4.74 12.01
CA PRO A 322 15.15 5.66 11.36
C PRO A 322 14.72 6.77 12.32
N GLU A 323 14.44 7.94 11.77
CA GLU A 323 13.70 9.02 12.41
C GLU A 323 12.29 9.11 11.83
N ILE A 324 11.39 9.77 12.57
CA ILE A 324 10.04 10.11 12.12
C ILE A 324 10.06 11.58 11.70
N LEU A 325 9.89 11.83 10.40
CA LEU A 325 9.75 13.17 9.83
C LEU A 325 8.28 13.46 9.58
N GLY A 326 7.70 14.42 10.31
CA GLY A 326 6.31 14.86 10.16
C GLY A 326 6.21 16.21 9.48
N ALA A 327 5.14 16.41 8.71
CA ALA A 327 4.79 17.66 8.07
C ALA A 327 3.31 17.99 8.28
N GLY A 328 2.97 19.25 8.39
CA GLY A 328 1.59 19.67 8.62
C GLY A 328 1.44 21.15 8.87
N VAL A 329 0.51 21.51 9.75
CA VAL A 329 0.25 22.89 10.16
C VAL A 329 0.29 23.02 11.67
N ASN A 330 0.81 24.18 12.13
CA ASN A 330 0.73 24.62 13.52
C ASN A 330 -0.20 25.84 13.57
N ASN A 331 -1.32 25.68 14.26
CA ASN A 331 -2.39 26.66 14.29
C ASN A 331 -2.02 27.95 15.05
N GLU A 332 -1.16 27.85 16.07
CA GLU A 332 -0.69 29.05 16.81
C GLU A 332 0.00 30.03 15.86
N TYR A 333 0.78 29.49 14.90
CA TYR A 333 1.58 30.32 13.98
C TYR A 333 0.92 30.48 12.62
N GLY A 334 -0.16 29.74 12.34
CA GLY A 334 -0.86 29.76 11.06
C GLY A 334 0.01 29.38 9.87
N CYS A 335 1.04 28.57 10.08
CA CYS A 335 1.99 28.19 9.03
C CYS A 335 2.35 26.69 9.09
N GLY A 336 2.90 26.20 7.99
CA GLY A 336 3.41 24.85 7.90
C GLY A 336 4.58 24.57 8.82
N PHE A 337 4.78 23.31 9.15
CA PHE A 337 5.92 22.87 9.92
C PHE A 337 6.56 21.60 9.35
N LEU A 338 7.82 21.37 9.73
CA LEU A 338 8.49 20.07 9.74
C LEU A 338 8.88 19.74 11.18
N ALA A 339 8.66 18.48 11.59
CA ALA A 339 9.10 17.96 12.89
C ALA A 339 9.89 16.69 12.68
N LEU A 340 11.03 16.56 13.37
CA LEU A 340 11.84 15.34 13.41
C LEU A 340 11.81 14.78 14.81
N ILE A 341 11.34 13.54 14.95
CA ILE A 341 11.18 12.86 16.24
C ILE A 341 12.02 11.57 16.23
N ASP A 342 12.69 11.31 17.33
CA ASP A 342 13.34 10.03 17.60
C ASP A 342 12.27 8.99 17.98
N PRO A 343 12.15 7.87 17.23
CA PRO A 343 11.16 6.84 17.52
C PRO A 343 11.26 6.26 18.93
N SER A 344 12.46 6.25 19.51
CA SER A 344 12.67 5.75 20.89
C SER A 344 12.10 6.68 21.97
N HIS A 345 11.73 7.92 21.59
CA HIS A 345 11.27 8.96 22.50
C HIS A 345 10.13 9.80 21.90
N VAL A 346 8.99 9.18 21.66
CA VAL A 346 7.81 9.88 21.15
C VAL A 346 6.95 10.34 22.31
N SER A 347 7.00 11.64 22.65
CA SER A 347 6.25 12.16 23.81
C SER A 347 5.99 13.67 23.73
N GLY A 348 5.02 14.14 24.52
CA GLY A 348 4.76 15.56 24.71
C GLY A 348 3.97 16.22 23.57
N MET A 349 4.15 17.52 23.40
CA MET A 349 3.44 18.29 22.37
C MET A 349 4.36 19.28 21.65
N SER A 350 3.94 19.66 20.44
CA SER A 350 4.60 20.67 19.59
C SER A 350 4.86 21.99 20.35
N PRO A 351 5.92 22.74 19.97
CA PRO A 351 6.28 23.99 20.62
C PRO A 351 5.18 25.05 20.46
N GLN A 352 4.68 25.55 21.61
CA GLN A 352 3.65 26.58 21.67
C GLN A 352 4.07 27.65 22.67
N LEU A 353 3.94 28.93 22.29
CA LEU A 353 4.18 30.06 23.19
C LEU A 353 2.92 30.55 23.88
N ARG A 354 1.80 30.56 23.12
CA ARG A 354 0.50 31.02 23.64
C ARG A 354 -0.18 29.93 24.48
N LYS A 355 -0.76 30.34 25.58
CA LYS A 355 -1.50 29.45 26.49
C LYS A 355 -2.67 28.76 25.82
N ASP A 356 -3.36 29.45 24.89
CA ASP A 356 -4.54 28.95 24.18
C ASP A 356 -4.25 27.67 23.36
N TYR A 357 -3.00 27.43 23.02
CA TYR A 357 -2.55 26.26 22.26
C TYR A 357 -1.78 25.25 23.10
N ARG A 358 -1.71 25.46 24.40
CA ARG A 358 -1.05 24.52 25.33
C ARG A 358 -2.05 23.68 26.09
N SER A 359 -1.71 22.44 26.32
CA SER A 359 -2.42 21.57 27.26
C SER A 359 -1.66 21.51 28.59
N ALA A 360 -2.38 21.73 29.69
CA ALA A 360 -1.79 21.61 31.04
C ALA A 360 -1.38 20.17 31.41
N GLY A 361 -2.01 19.17 30.75
CA GLY A 361 -1.77 17.76 31.01
C GLY A 361 -0.69 17.11 30.12
N ILE A 362 -0.12 17.87 29.15
CA ILE A 362 0.88 17.35 28.21
C ILE A 362 2.17 18.16 28.36
N GLY A 363 3.27 17.45 28.58
CA GLY A 363 4.60 18.05 28.70
C GLY A 363 5.11 18.58 27.35
N ARG A 364 6.33 19.12 27.39
CA ARG A 364 7.04 19.55 26.19
C ARG A 364 7.30 18.37 25.27
N GLY A 365 7.29 18.62 23.96
CA GLY A 365 7.56 17.63 22.94
C GLY A 365 9.01 17.14 22.93
N SER A 366 9.16 15.91 22.46
CA SER A 366 10.45 15.21 22.35
C SER A 366 11.10 15.38 20.96
N GLU A 367 10.57 16.27 20.13
CA GLU A 367 11.14 16.54 18.81
C GLU A 367 12.62 16.95 18.89
N LYS A 368 13.45 16.31 18.04
CA LYS A 368 14.86 16.73 17.83
C LYS A 368 14.91 18.07 17.13
N PHE A 369 14.00 18.26 16.16
CA PHE A 369 13.82 19.50 15.43
C PHE A 369 12.35 19.81 15.24
N TYR A 370 12.02 21.08 15.30
CA TYR A 370 10.74 21.62 14.85
C TYR A 370 10.98 22.92 14.08
N VAL A 371 10.52 22.98 12.85
CA VAL A 371 10.79 24.08 11.92
C VAL A 371 9.47 24.65 11.44
N LEU A 372 9.27 25.96 11.61
CA LEU A 372 8.15 26.68 11.02
C LEU A 372 8.51 27.17 9.64
N LEU A 373 7.64 26.88 8.66
CA LEU A 373 7.79 27.24 7.26
C LEU A 373 7.29 28.65 6.99
N PRO A 374 7.81 29.33 5.96
CA PRO A 374 7.37 30.68 5.64
C PRO A 374 5.95 30.69 5.11
N ARG A 375 5.24 31.82 5.32
CA ARG A 375 3.89 32.05 4.84
C ARG A 375 3.84 33.28 3.93
N VAL A 376 3.10 33.18 2.82
CA VAL A 376 2.85 34.31 1.93
C VAL A 376 1.64 35.09 2.41
N ALA A 377 1.84 36.29 2.91
CA ALA A 377 0.81 37.06 3.60
C ALA A 377 -0.36 37.53 2.72
N PHE A 378 -0.18 37.62 1.41
CA PHE A 378 -1.22 38.10 0.48
C PHE A 378 -1.95 36.96 -0.26
N ILE A 379 -1.55 35.71 -0.04
CA ILE A 379 -2.25 34.54 -0.57
C ILE A 379 -3.13 33.97 0.53
N GLY A 380 -4.44 33.82 0.24
CA GLY A 380 -5.42 33.32 1.20
C GLY A 380 -5.61 34.22 2.42
N PRO A 381 -5.86 35.55 2.29
CA PRO A 381 -6.04 36.43 3.47
C PRO A 381 -7.26 36.03 4.32
N GLU A 382 -8.25 35.36 3.72
CA GLU A 382 -9.43 34.83 4.40
C GLU A 382 -9.20 33.44 5.00
N GLU A 383 -8.17 32.71 4.52
CA GLU A 383 -7.72 31.42 5.02
C GLU A 383 -6.48 31.66 5.91
N PRO A 384 -6.62 31.64 7.23
CA PRO A 384 -5.56 32.09 8.13
C PRO A 384 -4.34 31.14 8.18
N VAL A 385 -4.34 30.03 7.41
CA VAL A 385 -3.42 28.93 7.62
C VAL A 385 -2.75 28.44 6.33
N GLU A 386 -1.42 28.50 6.28
CA GLU A 386 -0.61 27.83 5.25
C GLU A 386 -0.10 26.50 5.79
N SER A 387 -0.35 25.38 5.14
CA SER A 387 0.03 24.06 5.62
C SER A 387 1.13 23.43 4.76
N ALA A 388 2.03 22.70 5.36
CA ALA A 388 2.89 21.74 4.66
C ALA A 388 2.05 20.53 4.26
N THR A 389 1.95 20.22 2.97
CA THR A 389 1.08 19.12 2.48
C THR A 389 1.79 17.77 2.54
N SER A 390 3.07 17.76 2.20
CA SER A 390 3.93 16.58 2.20
C SER A 390 5.40 16.99 2.20
N ALA A 391 6.25 16.12 2.68
CA ALA A 391 7.68 16.20 2.54
C ALA A 391 8.14 15.14 1.54
N VAL A 392 8.91 15.52 0.52
CA VAL A 392 9.53 14.61 -0.44
C VAL A 392 11.02 14.55 -0.12
N ILE A 393 11.53 13.34 0.08
CA ILE A 393 12.93 13.10 0.39
C ILE A 393 13.62 12.54 -0.85
N SER A 394 14.66 13.24 -1.32
CA SER A 394 15.46 12.81 -2.46
C SER A 394 16.40 11.64 -2.11
N GLU A 395 17.03 11.04 -3.09
CA GLU A 395 18.08 10.03 -2.89
C GLU A 395 19.25 10.55 -2.04
N ASN A 396 19.58 11.85 -2.16
CA ASN A 396 20.61 12.51 -1.36
C ASN A 396 20.14 12.91 0.03
N LYS A 397 18.90 12.54 0.41
CA LYS A 397 18.24 12.93 1.64
C LYS A 397 17.93 14.43 1.76
N ASP A 398 17.96 15.19 0.68
CA ASP A 398 17.43 16.54 0.67
C ASP A 398 15.91 16.52 0.72
N ILE A 399 15.33 17.46 1.43
CA ILE A 399 13.91 17.50 1.74
C ILE A 399 13.25 18.65 1.01
N SER A 400 12.19 18.36 0.26
CA SER A 400 11.36 19.35 -0.42
C SER A 400 9.95 19.32 0.16
N VAL A 401 9.47 20.46 0.66
CA VAL A 401 8.16 20.58 1.28
C VAL A 401 7.26 21.49 0.47
N ARG A 402 6.11 20.98 0.07
CA ARG A 402 5.11 21.76 -0.64
C ARG A 402 4.18 22.47 0.34
N LEU A 403 3.93 23.75 0.10
CA LEU A 403 2.96 24.55 0.82
C LEU A 403 1.58 24.50 0.14
N SER A 404 0.51 24.37 0.94
CA SER A 404 -0.85 24.09 0.44
C SER A 404 -1.46 25.23 -0.34
N MET A 405 -1.45 26.43 0.24
CA MET A 405 -2.15 27.59 -0.31
C MET A 405 -1.33 28.29 -1.39
N SER A 406 -0.07 28.58 -1.10
CA SER A 406 0.81 29.25 -2.06
C SER A 406 1.30 28.32 -3.18
N GLY A 407 1.38 27.03 -2.92
CA GLY A 407 1.99 26.08 -3.85
C GLY A 407 3.50 26.24 -3.98
N LEU A 408 4.15 26.97 -3.08
CA LEU A 408 5.61 27.08 -3.01
C LEU A 408 6.23 25.78 -2.54
N TYR A 409 7.51 25.58 -2.88
CA TYR A 409 8.35 24.53 -2.36
C TYR A 409 9.44 25.11 -1.48
N VAL A 410 9.59 24.56 -0.28
CA VAL A 410 10.66 24.95 0.67
C VAL A 410 11.65 23.80 0.76
N HIS A 411 12.92 24.10 0.49
CA HIS A 411 13.98 23.08 0.40
C HIS A 411 14.90 23.13 1.61
N PHE A 412 15.22 21.96 2.12
CA PHE A 412 16.15 21.72 3.21
C PHE A 412 17.15 20.65 2.80
N ASP A 413 18.36 20.70 3.37
CA ASP A 413 19.26 19.56 3.31
C ASP A 413 18.88 18.49 4.34
N ARG A 414 19.56 17.35 4.30
CA ARG A 414 19.30 16.22 5.20
C ARG A 414 19.39 16.59 6.71
N SER A 415 20.08 17.66 7.05
CA SER A 415 20.21 18.16 8.43
C SER A 415 19.10 19.14 8.82
N LEU A 416 18.05 19.27 8.00
CA LEU A 416 16.97 20.24 8.13
C LEU A 416 17.43 21.70 8.10
N LYS A 417 18.61 21.97 7.53
CA LYS A 417 19.07 23.33 7.27
C LYS A 417 18.37 23.86 6.03
N PHE A 418 17.68 24.98 6.18
CA PHE A 418 17.03 25.68 5.06
C PHE A 418 18.03 26.00 3.93
N GLN A 419 17.63 25.75 2.70
CA GLN A 419 18.41 26.02 1.51
C GLN A 419 17.80 27.17 0.71
N HIS A 420 16.59 27.02 0.21
CA HIS A 420 15.89 28.04 -0.60
C HIS A 420 14.39 27.78 -0.67
N VAL A 421 13.65 28.76 -1.18
CA VAL A 421 12.25 28.64 -1.60
C VAL A 421 12.17 28.68 -3.11
N MET A 422 11.35 27.82 -3.70
CA MET A 422 11.12 27.74 -5.14
C MET A 422 9.65 27.98 -5.48
N SER A 423 9.38 28.73 -6.56
CA SER A 423 8.04 28.92 -7.07
C SER A 423 7.54 27.69 -7.84
N SER A 424 6.21 27.55 -7.90
CA SER A 424 5.53 26.61 -8.79
C SER A 424 4.63 27.37 -9.77
N HIS A 425 4.20 26.70 -10.83
CA HIS A 425 3.18 27.25 -11.73
C HIS A 425 1.90 27.68 -11.00
N THR A 426 1.55 27.00 -9.92
CA THR A 426 0.39 27.39 -9.09
C THR A 426 0.61 28.74 -8.45
N PHE A 427 1.78 28.96 -7.84
CA PHE A 427 2.15 30.24 -7.25
C PHE A 427 2.17 31.37 -8.29
N GLU A 428 2.84 31.16 -9.40
CA GLU A 428 2.95 32.15 -10.49
C GLU A 428 1.56 32.54 -11.03
N ARG A 429 0.69 31.56 -11.24
CA ARG A 429 -0.68 31.81 -11.68
C ARG A 429 -1.49 32.60 -10.64
N GLN A 430 -1.36 32.29 -9.36
CA GLN A 430 -2.04 33.03 -8.29
C GLN A 430 -1.57 34.48 -8.22
N VAL A 431 -0.25 34.72 -8.28
CA VAL A 431 0.32 36.06 -8.29
C VAL A 431 -0.20 36.87 -9.49
N ASN A 432 -0.24 36.27 -10.68
CA ASN A 432 -0.76 36.94 -11.88
C ASN A 432 -2.25 37.26 -11.75
N LEU A 433 -3.06 36.42 -11.16
CA LEU A 433 -4.48 36.69 -10.88
C LEU A 433 -4.65 37.82 -9.88
N LEU A 434 -3.88 37.82 -8.77
CA LEU A 434 -3.93 38.88 -7.77
C LEU A 434 -3.47 40.23 -8.32
N LEU A 435 -2.54 40.28 -9.23
CA LEU A 435 -2.13 41.48 -9.98
C LEU A 435 -3.25 41.97 -10.90
N ALA A 436 -3.86 41.09 -11.68
CA ALA A 436 -4.99 41.43 -12.56
C ALA A 436 -6.19 41.94 -11.79
N GLU A 437 -6.48 41.39 -10.62
CA GLU A 437 -7.55 41.82 -9.70
C GLU A 437 -7.17 43.04 -8.85
N LYS A 438 -5.95 43.57 -8.99
CA LYS A 438 -5.43 44.69 -8.21
C LYS A 438 -5.41 44.45 -6.69
N LYS A 439 -5.36 43.21 -6.28
CA LYS A 439 -5.23 42.78 -4.86
C LYS A 439 -3.79 42.94 -4.34
N ILE A 440 -2.84 42.94 -5.21
CA ILE A 440 -1.44 43.32 -4.94
C ILE A 440 -1.05 44.47 -5.85
N PRO A 441 -0.31 45.50 -5.34
CA PRO A 441 -0.12 46.77 -6.04
C PRO A 441 0.91 46.72 -7.19
N ALA A 442 1.82 45.78 -7.16
CA ALA A 442 2.94 45.69 -8.09
C ALA A 442 3.43 44.24 -8.23
N PRO A 443 4.16 43.92 -9.31
CA PRO A 443 4.90 42.64 -9.39
C PRO A 443 5.80 42.43 -8.18
N LEU A 444 5.99 41.16 -7.81
CA LEU A 444 6.85 40.81 -6.68
C LEU A 444 8.30 41.22 -6.95
N PRO A 445 9.04 41.69 -5.95
CA PRO A 445 10.47 41.96 -6.07
C PRO A 445 11.25 40.70 -6.52
N ALA A 446 12.34 40.90 -7.22
CA ALA A 446 13.16 39.79 -7.73
C ALA A 446 13.73 38.90 -6.59
N ASP A 447 13.95 39.48 -5.42
CA ASP A 447 14.44 38.80 -4.23
C ASP A 447 13.32 38.33 -3.28
N PHE A 448 12.07 38.34 -3.75
CA PHE A 448 10.89 38.02 -2.92
C PHE A 448 11.04 36.62 -2.25
N LEU A 449 11.39 35.59 -3.01
CA LEU A 449 11.51 34.22 -2.48
C LEU A 449 12.70 34.10 -1.50
N GLU A 450 13.81 34.80 -1.76
CA GLU A 450 14.94 34.85 -0.85
C GLU A 450 14.54 35.51 0.48
N THR A 451 13.83 36.64 0.38
CA THR A 451 13.33 37.37 1.56
C THR A 451 12.31 36.55 2.33
N LEU A 452 11.41 35.86 1.62
CA LEU A 452 10.45 34.93 2.23
C LEU A 452 11.14 33.83 3.01
N GLY A 453 12.22 33.24 2.48
CA GLY A 453 13.01 32.21 3.12
C GLY A 453 13.63 32.63 4.46
N LYS A 454 13.90 33.94 4.66
CA LYS A 454 14.39 34.46 5.96
C LYS A 454 13.36 34.33 7.10
N ASN A 455 12.10 33.99 6.78
CA ASN A 455 11.03 33.75 7.75
C ASN A 455 10.99 32.30 8.26
N VAL A 456 11.82 31.40 7.77
CA VAL A 456 12.00 30.06 8.36
C VAL A 456 12.49 30.21 9.79
N ARG A 457 11.83 29.51 10.72
CA ARG A 457 12.16 29.58 12.15
C ARG A 457 12.35 28.19 12.74
N TYR A 458 13.37 28.04 13.53
CA TYR A 458 13.72 26.82 14.25
C TYR A 458 13.38 26.95 15.72
N TRP A 459 12.88 25.88 16.31
CA TRP A 459 12.65 25.84 17.75
C TRP A 459 13.95 25.57 18.50
N ASP A 460 14.40 26.54 19.32
CA ASP A 460 15.44 26.35 20.30
C ASP A 460 14.82 25.77 21.57
N GLY A 461 14.87 24.48 21.65
CA GLY A 461 14.23 23.79 22.73
C GLY A 461 14.90 24.00 24.07
N GLU A 462 16.17 24.38 24.18
CA GLU A 462 16.84 24.69 25.43
C GLU A 462 16.36 26.03 26.01
N LYS A 463 16.23 27.02 25.12
CA LYS A 463 15.79 28.36 25.50
C LYS A 463 14.26 28.52 25.51
N GLY A 464 13.54 27.63 24.82
CA GLY A 464 12.09 27.74 24.66
C GLY A 464 11.67 28.93 23.80
N GLU A 465 12.42 29.23 22.74
CA GLU A 465 12.19 30.35 21.84
C GLU A 465 12.38 29.98 20.36
N TRP A 466 11.81 30.79 19.48
CA TRP A 466 12.03 30.67 18.05
C TRP A 466 13.23 31.49 17.59
N THR A 467 14.05 30.88 16.72
CA THR A 467 15.24 31.51 16.12
C THR A 467 15.25 31.27 14.60
N ASN A 468 15.80 32.21 13.83
CA ASN A 468 16.12 32.01 12.40
C ASN A 468 17.53 31.46 12.19
N ARG A 469 18.27 31.21 13.24
CA ARG A 469 19.56 30.57 13.15
C ARG A 469 19.40 29.06 13.23
N TRP A 470 19.77 28.39 12.17
CA TRP A 470 19.95 26.95 12.20
C TRP A 470 21.14 26.64 13.12
N ALA A 471 20.90 25.92 14.17
CA ALA A 471 21.94 25.43 15.06
C ALA A 471 21.91 23.91 15.02
N MET A 472 22.97 23.29 14.50
CA MET A 472 23.24 21.88 14.77
C MET A 472 23.62 21.78 16.25
N SER A 473 22.65 21.71 17.15
CA SER A 473 22.95 21.15 18.46
C SER A 473 23.34 19.68 18.25
N ASN A 474 24.19 19.09 19.11
CA ASN A 474 24.64 17.68 19.11
C ASN A 474 23.50 16.65 19.18
N LYS A 475 22.40 16.87 18.42
CA LYS A 475 21.14 16.13 18.46
C LYS A 475 21.04 15.06 17.38
N TRP A 476 22.07 14.94 16.53
CA TRP A 476 22.18 13.85 15.55
C TRP A 476 22.90 12.66 16.17
#